data_6ad2675d30b78528a0638213bdcf1aea
#
_entry.id   6ad2675d30b78528a0638213bdcf1aea
#
_cell.length_a   1.000
_cell.length_b   1.000
_cell.length_c   1.000
_cell.angle_alpha   90.00
_cell.angle_beta   90.00
_cell.angle_gamma   90.00
#
_symmetry.space_group_name_H-M   'P 1'
#
loop_
_entity.id
_entity.type
_entity.pdbx_description
1 polymer ?
#
loop_
_entity_poly.entity_id
_entity_poly.type
_entity_poly.pdbx_seq_one_letter_code
_entity_poly.pdbx_strand_id
1 'polypeptide(L)'
;ANVGKPQVAYRETIRKIAKDVEGKFVRQSGGKGQYGHVVLTVEPQEPGKGFEFVDAIKGGVVPREFIPAVKKGVEDSLPNGVLAGYPVVDVKVTLTFGSYHEVDSNENAFKMAASMGFKDGCRKASPVILEPMMAVEVETPEDYAGNVMGDLSSRRGMVQGMDDMPGGGKIIKAEVPLSEMFGYST
;
A
#
# COMPACT_ATOMS: atom_id res chain seq x y z
N ALA A 1 13.73 -29.52 15.32
CA ALA A 1 12.79 -28.83 14.48
C ALA A 1 13.45 -27.61 13.82
N ASN A 2 13.42 -27.60 12.54
CA ASN A 2 13.96 -26.49 11.77
C ASN A 2 12.96 -25.34 11.75
N VAL A 3 13.23 -24.34 12.55
CA VAL A 3 12.43 -23.13 12.53
C VAL A 3 13.17 -22.13 11.63
N GLY A 4 12.65 -21.93 10.41
CA GLY A 4 13.19 -20.92 9.52
C GLY A 4 12.89 -19.51 10.05
N LYS A 5 13.56 -18.51 9.49
CA LYS A 5 13.25 -17.12 9.80
C LYS A 5 11.79 -16.84 9.46
N PRO A 6 11.01 -16.21 10.37
CA PRO A 6 9.66 -15.77 10.02
C PRO A 6 9.67 -14.83 8.82
N GLN A 7 8.69 -14.96 7.96
CA GLN A 7 8.56 -14.05 6.83
C GLN A 7 8.03 -12.70 7.30
N VAL A 8 8.63 -11.63 6.79
CA VAL A 8 8.20 -10.27 7.12
C VAL A 8 7.08 -9.88 6.17
N ALA A 9 5.99 -9.38 6.74
CA ALA A 9 4.81 -8.95 5.97
C ALA A 9 4.99 -7.53 5.43
N TYR A 10 5.64 -7.42 4.29
CA TYR A 10 5.79 -6.13 3.62
C TYR A 10 4.48 -5.68 2.97
N ARG A 11 4.35 -4.37 2.77
CA ARG A 11 3.25 -3.74 2.06
C ARG A 11 3.81 -2.70 1.10
N GLU A 12 2.98 -2.24 0.18
CA GLU A 12 3.33 -1.14 -0.71
C GLU A 12 2.37 0.02 -0.48
N THR A 13 2.81 1.23 -0.75
CA THR A 13 1.96 2.40 -0.75
C THR A 13 2.55 3.44 -1.70
N ILE A 14 1.89 4.58 -1.80
CA ILE A 14 2.34 5.69 -2.65
C ILE A 14 2.61 6.92 -1.80
N ARG A 15 3.47 7.80 -2.27
CA ARG A 15 3.86 9.01 -1.55
C ARG A 15 3.37 10.30 -2.20
N LYS A 16 2.93 10.23 -3.44
CA LYS A 16 2.48 11.40 -4.21
C LYS A 16 1.11 11.15 -4.81
N ILE A 17 0.48 12.22 -5.25
CA ILE A 17 -0.81 12.16 -5.94
C ILE A 17 -0.52 12.03 -7.44
N ALA A 18 -1.16 11.07 -8.09
CA ALA A 18 -1.18 10.95 -9.55
C ALA A 18 -2.58 11.32 -10.04
N LYS A 19 -2.70 12.47 -10.68
CA LYS A 19 -3.97 12.99 -11.16
C LYS A 19 -4.25 12.55 -12.59
N ASP A 20 -5.53 12.28 -12.86
CA ASP A 20 -6.04 12.07 -14.22
C ASP A 20 -5.26 11.00 -15.00
N VAL A 21 -5.04 9.88 -14.34
CA VAL A 21 -4.36 8.73 -14.95
C VAL A 21 -5.38 7.93 -15.75
N GLU A 22 -5.08 7.75 -17.03
CA GLU A 22 -5.99 7.04 -17.93
C GLU A 22 -5.74 5.53 -17.89
N GLY A 23 -6.84 4.78 -17.77
CA GLY A 23 -6.84 3.33 -17.97
C GLY A 23 -7.78 3.02 -19.12
N LYS A 24 -7.28 2.38 -20.16
CA LYS A 24 -8.09 2.08 -21.33
C LYS A 24 -7.85 0.66 -21.79
N PHE A 25 -8.92 -0.10 -21.86
CA PHE A 25 -8.90 -1.48 -22.33
C PHE A 25 -9.78 -1.58 -23.57
N VAL A 26 -9.14 -1.80 -24.71
CA VAL A 26 -9.84 -1.93 -25.99
C VAL A 26 -9.36 -3.21 -26.64
N ARG A 27 -10.29 -4.09 -26.96
CA ARG A 27 -9.97 -5.35 -27.60
C ARG A 27 -11.03 -5.67 -28.65
N GLN A 28 -10.60 -5.99 -29.85
CA GLN A 28 -11.46 -6.51 -30.89
C GLN A 28 -10.84 -7.81 -31.41
N SER A 29 -11.56 -8.89 -31.21
CA SER A 29 -11.13 -10.17 -31.76
C SER A 29 -12.36 -10.98 -32.18
N GLY A 30 -12.51 -11.18 -33.48
CA GLY A 30 -13.42 -12.13 -34.05
C GLY A 30 -14.89 -12.03 -33.68
N GLY A 31 -15.47 -10.84 -33.59
CA GLY A 31 -16.89 -10.70 -33.34
C GLY A 31 -17.18 -9.57 -32.33
N LYS A 32 -17.25 -9.89 -31.06
CA LYS A 32 -17.61 -8.90 -30.05
C LYS A 32 -16.36 -8.21 -29.49
N GLY A 33 -16.29 -6.88 -29.59
CA GLY A 33 -15.22 -6.09 -29.02
C GLY A 33 -15.39 -5.86 -27.53
N GLN A 34 -14.36 -5.33 -26.89
CA GLN A 34 -14.40 -4.86 -25.51
C GLN A 34 -13.89 -3.43 -25.46
N TYR A 35 -14.56 -2.60 -24.69
CA TYR A 35 -14.18 -1.22 -24.50
C TYR A 35 -14.42 -0.80 -23.05
N GLY A 36 -13.38 -0.40 -22.35
CA GLY A 36 -13.46 0.24 -21.04
C GLY A 36 -12.48 1.39 -20.99
N HIS A 37 -12.92 2.52 -20.49
CA HIS A 37 -12.07 3.71 -20.36
C HIS A 37 -12.40 4.45 -19.08
N VAL A 38 -11.40 4.64 -18.25
CA VAL A 38 -11.53 5.34 -16.99
C VAL A 38 -10.38 6.33 -16.82
N VAL A 39 -10.65 7.39 -16.08
CA VAL A 39 -9.62 8.32 -15.63
C VAL A 39 -9.66 8.33 -14.11
N LEU A 40 -8.54 8.02 -13.49
CA LEU A 40 -8.43 7.87 -12.05
C LEU A 40 -7.44 8.87 -11.46
N THR A 41 -7.75 9.36 -10.28
CA THR A 41 -6.78 10.07 -9.44
C THR A 41 -6.43 9.16 -8.28
N VAL A 42 -5.16 8.88 -8.09
CA VAL A 42 -4.65 8.01 -7.03
C VAL A 42 -3.93 8.87 -6.01
N GLU A 43 -4.34 8.78 -4.76
CA GLU A 43 -3.82 9.61 -3.67
C GLU A 43 -3.35 8.76 -2.50
N PRO A 44 -2.26 9.17 -1.81
CA PRO A 44 -1.91 8.52 -0.55
C PRO A 44 -2.90 8.92 0.54
N GLN A 45 -3.16 7.99 1.46
CA GLN A 45 -3.93 8.26 2.68
C GLN A 45 -3.01 8.17 3.89
N GLU A 46 -3.50 8.64 5.03
CA GLU A 46 -2.79 8.49 6.29
C GLU A 46 -2.62 7.01 6.65
N PRO A 47 -1.51 6.64 7.31
CA PRO A 47 -1.28 5.26 7.71
C PRO A 47 -2.46 4.67 8.48
N GLY A 48 -2.86 3.46 8.09
CA GLY A 48 -3.97 2.75 8.71
C GLY A 48 -5.35 3.01 8.12
N LYS A 49 -5.47 3.92 7.15
CA LYS A 49 -6.76 4.23 6.53
C LYS A 49 -7.22 3.16 5.52
N GLY A 50 -6.30 2.34 5.03
CA GLY A 50 -6.64 1.28 4.10
C GLY A 50 -6.94 1.78 2.71
N PHE A 51 -8.04 1.31 2.14
CA PHE A 51 -8.45 1.65 0.78
C PHE A 51 -9.76 2.42 0.77
N GLU A 52 -9.83 3.48 -0.04
CA GLU A 52 -11.05 4.23 -0.28
C GLU A 52 -11.26 4.42 -1.78
N PHE A 53 -12.48 4.20 -2.23
CA PHE A 53 -12.88 4.46 -3.61
C PHE A 53 -13.95 5.54 -3.64
N VAL A 54 -13.77 6.54 -4.50
CA VAL A 54 -14.71 7.65 -4.65
C VAL A 54 -15.20 7.71 -6.10
N ASP A 55 -16.50 7.72 -6.25
CA ASP A 55 -17.16 7.95 -7.53
C ASP A 55 -17.41 9.45 -7.69
N ALA A 56 -16.68 10.10 -8.57
CA ALA A 56 -16.82 11.50 -8.89
C ALA A 56 -17.32 11.72 -10.33
N ILE A 57 -17.97 10.72 -10.91
CA ILE A 57 -18.48 10.80 -12.27
C ILE A 57 -19.63 11.81 -12.35
N LYS A 58 -19.59 12.62 -13.39
CA LYS A 58 -20.64 13.59 -13.70
C LYS A 58 -21.15 13.36 -15.12
N GLY A 59 -22.45 13.58 -15.30
CA GLY A 59 -23.06 13.51 -16.63
C GLY A 59 -23.17 12.12 -17.24
N GLY A 60 -23.00 11.07 -16.44
CA GLY A 60 -23.17 9.69 -16.92
C GLY A 60 -22.13 9.23 -17.94
N VAL A 61 -20.95 9.85 -17.96
CA VAL A 61 -19.88 9.47 -18.91
C VAL A 61 -19.40 8.04 -18.71
N VAL A 62 -19.53 7.51 -17.49
CA VAL A 62 -19.43 6.08 -17.21
C VAL A 62 -20.79 5.67 -16.65
N PRO A 63 -21.50 4.75 -17.30
CA PRO A 63 -22.81 4.29 -16.79
C PRO A 63 -22.69 3.72 -15.38
N ARG A 64 -23.68 4.01 -14.55
CA ARG A 64 -23.69 3.57 -13.14
C ARG A 64 -23.48 2.06 -12.98
N GLU A 65 -24.02 1.29 -13.91
CA GLU A 65 -23.90 -0.17 -13.87
C GLU A 65 -22.45 -0.67 -13.97
N PHE A 66 -21.53 0.14 -14.52
CA PHE A 66 -20.12 -0.23 -14.66
C PHE A 66 -19.23 0.31 -13.53
N ILE A 67 -19.72 1.23 -12.71
CA ILE A 67 -18.92 1.79 -11.61
C ILE A 67 -18.49 0.73 -10.57
N PRO A 68 -19.37 -0.21 -10.16
CA PRO A 68 -18.92 -1.30 -9.30
C PRO A 68 -17.81 -2.16 -9.90
N ALA A 69 -17.81 -2.33 -11.22
CA ALA A 69 -16.75 -3.07 -11.92
C ALA A 69 -15.42 -2.32 -11.86
N VAL A 70 -15.45 -0.99 -11.98
CA VAL A 70 -14.26 -0.14 -11.81
C VAL A 70 -13.68 -0.31 -10.41
N LYS A 71 -14.51 -0.19 -9.39
CA LYS A 71 -14.10 -0.40 -7.99
C LYS A 71 -13.49 -1.77 -7.79
N LYS A 72 -14.15 -2.80 -8.31
CA LYS A 72 -13.66 -4.18 -8.18
C LYS A 72 -12.32 -4.39 -8.88
N GLY A 73 -12.11 -3.78 -10.02
CA GLY A 73 -10.85 -3.84 -10.75
C GLY A 73 -9.69 -3.26 -9.95
N VAL A 74 -9.93 -2.15 -9.25
CA VAL A 74 -8.95 -1.56 -8.35
C VAL A 74 -8.72 -2.48 -7.14
N GLU A 75 -9.79 -2.93 -6.49
CA GLU A 75 -9.70 -3.81 -5.31
C GLU A 75 -8.94 -5.10 -5.62
N ASP A 76 -9.19 -5.72 -6.76
CA ASP A 76 -8.52 -6.95 -7.17
C ASP A 76 -7.03 -6.74 -7.47
N SER A 77 -6.63 -5.50 -7.74
CA SER A 77 -5.23 -5.16 -8.01
C SER A 77 -4.43 -4.89 -6.74
N LEU A 78 -5.10 -4.54 -5.63
CA LEU A 78 -4.42 -4.22 -4.38
C LEU A 78 -3.50 -5.32 -3.86
N PRO A 79 -3.91 -6.60 -3.84
CA PRO A 79 -3.05 -7.67 -3.31
C PRO A 79 -1.80 -7.94 -4.15
N ASN A 80 -1.80 -7.52 -5.40
CA ASN A 80 -0.73 -7.86 -6.35
C ASN A 80 0.43 -6.88 -6.37
N GLY A 81 0.25 -5.71 -5.78
CA GLY A 81 1.28 -4.68 -5.77
C GLY A 81 1.60 -4.09 -7.13
N VAL A 82 2.48 -3.13 -7.15
CA VAL A 82 2.98 -2.50 -8.40
C VAL A 82 4.50 -2.41 -8.45
N LEU A 83 5.16 -2.66 -7.34
CA LEU A 83 6.61 -2.54 -7.19
C LEU A 83 7.28 -3.89 -7.02
N ALA A 84 6.87 -4.64 -6.02
CA ALA A 84 7.50 -5.92 -5.65
C ALA A 84 6.49 -7.04 -5.37
N GLY A 85 5.21 -6.81 -5.67
CA GLY A 85 4.18 -7.83 -5.49
C GLY A 85 3.55 -7.87 -4.11
N TYR A 86 3.83 -6.89 -3.25
CA TYR A 86 3.22 -6.83 -1.93
C TYR A 86 1.89 -6.06 -1.96
N PRO A 87 0.95 -6.37 -1.07
CA PRO A 87 -0.34 -5.66 -1.06
C PRO A 87 -0.18 -4.15 -0.92
N VAL A 88 -0.97 -3.41 -1.70
CA VAL A 88 -1.01 -1.95 -1.63
C VAL A 88 -1.99 -1.52 -0.55
N VAL A 89 -1.58 -0.62 0.31
CA VAL A 89 -2.40 -0.10 1.41
C VAL A 89 -2.38 1.43 1.43
N ASP A 90 -3.35 2.01 2.13
CA ASP A 90 -3.42 3.45 2.43
C ASP A 90 -3.45 4.32 1.17
N VAL A 91 -4.35 3.96 0.26
CA VAL A 91 -4.55 4.68 -0.99
C VAL A 91 -6.03 5.03 -1.17
N LYS A 92 -6.27 6.16 -1.82
CA LYS A 92 -7.59 6.61 -2.21
C LYS A 92 -7.63 6.72 -3.73
N VAL A 93 -8.62 6.11 -4.34
CA VAL A 93 -8.80 6.15 -5.79
C VAL A 93 -10.11 6.87 -6.09
N THR A 94 -10.02 7.93 -6.88
CA THR A 94 -11.19 8.69 -7.32
C THR A 94 -11.38 8.46 -8.82
N LEU A 95 -12.56 7.99 -9.18
CA LEU A 95 -12.96 7.87 -10.58
C LEU A 95 -13.51 9.22 -11.03
N THR A 96 -12.75 9.94 -11.86
CA THR A 96 -13.08 11.32 -12.23
C THR A 96 -13.73 11.45 -13.60
N PHE A 97 -13.41 10.55 -14.50
CA PHE A 97 -13.93 10.59 -15.86
C PHE A 97 -13.79 9.21 -16.50
N GLY A 98 -14.34 9.09 -17.68
CA GLY A 98 -14.22 7.89 -18.49
C GLY A 98 -15.09 8.05 -19.73
N SER A 99 -15.19 6.99 -20.49
CA SER A 99 -16.10 6.93 -21.64
C SER A 99 -16.55 5.50 -21.85
N TYR A 100 -17.62 5.32 -22.57
CA TYR A 100 -18.13 4.00 -22.86
C TYR A 100 -18.56 3.91 -24.34
N HIS A 101 -18.69 2.68 -24.79
CA HIS A 101 -19.17 2.36 -26.12
C HIS A 101 -20.42 1.50 -25.99
N GLU A 102 -21.51 1.89 -26.59
CA GLU A 102 -22.81 1.24 -26.40
C GLU A 102 -22.80 -0.26 -26.66
N VAL A 103 -22.01 -0.72 -27.63
CA VAL A 103 -21.97 -2.13 -28.03
C VAL A 103 -20.91 -2.91 -27.30
N ASP A 104 -19.71 -2.32 -27.17
CA ASP A 104 -18.51 -3.03 -26.71
C ASP A 104 -18.18 -2.87 -25.23
N SER A 105 -18.85 -1.96 -24.53
CA SER A 105 -18.61 -1.78 -23.11
C SER A 105 -19.30 -2.88 -22.29
N ASN A 106 -18.56 -3.42 -21.34
CA ASN A 106 -19.08 -4.41 -20.41
C ASN A 106 -18.29 -4.32 -19.09
N GLU A 107 -18.76 -5.05 -18.08
CA GLU A 107 -18.14 -5.05 -16.76
C GLU A 107 -16.67 -5.47 -16.80
N ASN A 108 -16.36 -6.51 -17.56
CA ASN A 108 -14.98 -7.01 -17.67
C ASN A 108 -14.05 -5.94 -18.26
N ALA A 109 -14.48 -5.24 -19.29
CA ALA A 109 -13.67 -4.19 -19.91
C ALA A 109 -13.37 -3.04 -18.93
N PHE A 110 -14.36 -2.63 -18.16
CA PHE A 110 -14.15 -1.60 -17.13
C PHE A 110 -13.30 -2.07 -15.97
N LYS A 111 -13.44 -3.32 -15.57
CA LYS A 111 -12.59 -3.93 -14.56
C LYS A 111 -11.13 -3.95 -15.00
N MET A 112 -10.86 -4.35 -16.23
CA MET A 112 -9.52 -4.36 -16.80
C MET A 112 -8.95 -2.95 -16.94
N ALA A 113 -9.76 -2.00 -17.43
CA ALA A 113 -9.34 -0.60 -17.55
C ALA A 113 -8.98 0.00 -16.20
N ALA A 114 -9.79 -0.27 -15.18
CA ALA A 114 -9.53 0.20 -13.81
C ALA A 114 -8.24 -0.37 -13.25
N SER A 115 -8.00 -1.66 -13.44
CA SER A 115 -6.77 -2.31 -13.01
C SER A 115 -5.54 -1.68 -13.67
N MET A 116 -5.60 -1.46 -14.97
CA MET A 116 -4.52 -0.84 -15.73
C MET A 116 -4.25 0.59 -15.27
N GLY A 117 -5.30 1.39 -15.10
CA GLY A 117 -5.20 2.78 -14.65
C GLY A 117 -4.67 2.88 -13.23
N PHE A 118 -5.12 2.02 -12.35
CA PHE A 118 -4.65 1.99 -10.97
C PHE A 118 -3.16 1.66 -10.89
N LYS A 119 -2.73 0.62 -11.58
CA LYS A 119 -1.31 0.21 -11.58
C LYS A 119 -0.42 1.31 -12.15
N ASP A 120 -0.82 1.91 -13.26
CA ASP A 120 -0.07 3.01 -13.87
C ASP A 120 -0.03 4.23 -12.94
N GLY A 121 -1.15 4.56 -12.32
CA GLY A 121 -1.24 5.66 -11.36
C GLY A 121 -0.32 5.46 -10.16
N CYS A 122 -0.31 4.26 -9.60
CA CYS A 122 0.59 3.95 -8.48
C CYS A 122 2.05 4.06 -8.89
N ARG A 123 2.41 3.61 -10.08
CA ARG A 123 3.79 3.73 -10.59
C ARG A 123 4.22 5.19 -10.73
N LYS A 124 3.29 6.07 -11.09
CA LYS A 124 3.53 7.52 -11.23
C LYS A 124 3.48 8.27 -9.91
N ALA A 125 2.99 7.64 -8.86
CA ALA A 125 2.75 8.26 -7.56
C ALA A 125 3.86 7.97 -6.53
N SER A 126 5.06 7.69 -6.98
CA SER A 126 6.23 7.38 -6.14
C SER A 126 5.93 6.23 -5.17
N PRO A 127 5.78 5.02 -5.70
CA PRO A 127 5.49 3.86 -4.86
C PRO A 127 6.69 3.49 -3.99
N VAL A 128 6.42 3.04 -2.78
CA VAL A 128 7.43 2.61 -1.81
C VAL A 128 6.99 1.34 -1.13
N ILE A 129 7.96 0.61 -0.57
CA ILE A 129 7.71 -0.58 0.23
C ILE A 129 7.69 -0.17 1.70
N LEU A 130 6.65 -0.59 2.41
CA LEU A 130 6.51 -0.41 3.85
C LEU A 130 6.93 -1.69 4.54
N GLU A 131 7.68 -1.55 5.60
CA GLU A 131 8.05 -2.70 6.44
C GLU A 131 7.41 -2.55 7.82
N PRO A 132 7.05 -3.69 8.46
CA PRO A 132 6.49 -3.62 9.79
C PRO A 132 7.55 -3.19 10.80
N MET A 133 7.16 -2.32 11.72
CA MET A 133 8.02 -1.83 12.80
C MET A 133 7.57 -2.47 14.11
N MET A 134 8.54 -2.82 14.95
CA MET A 134 8.27 -3.31 16.30
C MET A 134 8.47 -2.20 17.31
N ALA A 135 7.55 -2.09 18.25
CA ALA A 135 7.75 -1.34 19.47
C ALA A 135 8.59 -2.20 20.42
N VAL A 136 9.77 -1.74 20.76
CA VAL A 136 10.71 -2.49 21.58
C VAL A 136 10.96 -1.76 22.88
N GLU A 137 10.90 -2.50 24.00
CA GLU A 137 11.32 -2.00 25.32
C GLU A 137 12.43 -2.90 25.82
N VAL A 138 13.57 -2.33 26.15
CA VAL A 138 14.70 -3.06 26.67
C VAL A 138 15.00 -2.58 28.08
N GLU A 139 14.93 -3.51 29.04
CA GLU A 139 15.33 -3.26 30.40
C GLU A 139 16.81 -3.59 30.54
N THR A 140 17.60 -2.64 31.03
CA THR A 140 19.03 -2.81 31.13
C THR A 140 19.59 -2.12 32.38
N PRO A 141 20.67 -2.65 33.00
CA PRO A 141 21.44 -1.89 33.98
C PRO A 141 21.95 -0.58 33.37
N GLU A 142 22.02 0.45 34.17
CA GLU A 142 22.43 1.78 33.73
C GLU A 142 23.76 1.78 32.97
N ASP A 143 24.71 0.98 33.41
CA ASP A 143 26.04 0.89 32.82
C ASP A 143 26.02 0.38 31.37
N TYR A 144 24.99 -0.36 30.98
CA TYR A 144 24.86 -0.93 29.64
C TYR A 144 23.88 -0.16 28.74
N ALA A 145 23.25 0.89 29.25
CA ALA A 145 22.23 1.62 28.47
C ALA A 145 22.80 2.17 27.16
N GLY A 146 24.02 2.71 27.17
CA GLY A 146 24.65 3.21 25.95
C GLY A 146 24.92 2.11 24.92
N ASN A 147 25.32 0.92 25.36
CA ASN A 147 25.53 -0.23 24.47
C ASN A 147 24.24 -0.71 23.84
N VAL A 148 23.15 -0.74 24.62
CA VAL A 148 21.82 -1.12 24.12
C VAL A 148 21.34 -0.12 23.09
N MET A 149 21.47 1.17 23.36
CA MET A 149 21.08 2.21 22.42
C MET A 149 21.84 2.13 21.11
N GLY A 150 23.16 1.87 21.19
CA GLY A 150 23.99 1.67 20.01
C GLY A 150 23.59 0.44 19.20
N ASP A 151 23.26 -0.66 19.86
CA ASP A 151 22.79 -1.86 19.20
C ASP A 151 21.44 -1.64 18.50
N LEU A 152 20.50 -0.99 19.17
CA LEU A 152 19.21 -0.67 18.56
C LEU A 152 19.37 0.25 17.35
N SER A 153 20.28 1.22 17.41
CA SER A 153 20.56 2.11 16.29
C SER A 153 21.18 1.35 15.12
N SER A 154 22.05 0.37 15.38
CA SER A 154 22.64 -0.48 14.33
C SER A 154 21.59 -1.34 13.62
N ARG A 155 20.45 -1.57 14.26
CA ARG A 155 19.33 -2.31 13.71
C ARG A 155 18.30 -1.40 13.03
N ARG A 156 18.68 -0.22 12.60
CA ARG A 156 17.83 0.81 12.02
C ARG A 156 16.72 1.26 12.97
N GLY A 157 16.97 1.15 14.26
CA GLY A 157 16.00 1.55 15.27
C GLY A 157 16.02 3.03 15.55
N MET A 158 14.86 3.54 15.97
CA MET A 158 14.70 4.89 16.45
C MET A 158 14.41 4.86 17.95
N VAL A 159 15.36 5.32 18.77
CA VAL A 159 15.16 5.40 20.22
C VAL A 159 14.20 6.55 20.49
N GLN A 160 13.08 6.24 21.15
CA GLN A 160 12.03 7.22 21.45
C GLN A 160 12.09 7.78 22.86
N GLY A 161 12.67 7.05 23.78
CA GLY A 161 12.75 7.49 25.16
C GLY A 161 13.51 6.53 26.04
N MET A 162 13.89 7.01 27.19
CA MET A 162 14.58 6.23 28.22
C MET A 162 14.05 6.65 29.59
N ASP A 163 13.54 5.68 30.34
CA ASP A 163 12.99 5.89 31.67
C ASP A 163 13.81 5.16 32.73
N ASP A 164 13.79 5.68 33.94
CA ASP A 164 14.42 5.03 35.07
C ASP A 164 13.54 3.89 35.60
N MET A 165 14.18 2.79 36.03
CA MET A 165 13.49 1.69 36.67
C MET A 165 13.54 1.82 38.18
N PRO A 166 12.46 1.39 38.88
CA PRO A 166 12.54 1.26 40.35
C PRO A 166 13.66 0.29 40.72
N GLY A 167 14.52 0.69 41.64
CA GLY A 167 15.66 -0.11 42.08
C GLY A 167 16.92 0.02 41.25
N GLY A 168 16.94 0.92 40.29
CA GLY A 168 18.09 1.18 39.42
C GLY A 168 17.96 0.48 38.05
N GLY A 169 18.61 1.03 37.06
CA GLY A 169 18.53 0.56 35.67
C GLY A 169 17.66 1.45 34.82
N LYS A 170 17.59 1.16 33.54
CA LYS A 170 16.88 1.94 32.53
C LYS A 170 15.96 1.07 31.70
N ILE A 171 14.84 1.65 31.25
CA ILE A 171 13.99 1.09 30.22
C ILE A 171 14.18 1.94 28.97
N ILE A 172 14.65 1.32 27.89
CA ILE A 172 14.84 2.01 26.60
C ILE A 172 13.70 1.62 25.69
N LYS A 173 12.98 2.62 25.17
CA LYS A 173 11.87 2.44 24.23
C LYS A 173 12.33 2.84 22.84
N ALA A 174 12.07 1.98 21.86
CA ALA A 174 12.48 2.21 20.48
C ALA A 174 11.49 1.59 19.51
N GLU A 175 11.48 2.10 18.27
CA GLU A 175 10.83 1.45 17.13
C GLU A 175 11.91 0.90 16.23
N VAL A 176 11.83 -0.38 15.91
CA VAL A 176 12.84 -1.09 15.11
C VAL A 176 12.13 -1.93 14.05
N PRO A 177 12.64 -1.93 12.79
CA PRO A 177 12.08 -2.83 11.78
C PRO A 177 12.08 -4.29 12.24
N LEU A 178 10.98 -4.98 12.04
CA LEU A 178 10.83 -6.36 12.47
C LEU A 178 11.95 -7.25 11.92
N SER A 179 12.36 -7.03 10.66
CA SER A 179 13.43 -7.81 10.01
C SER A 179 14.77 -7.73 10.74
N GLU A 180 15.00 -6.67 11.51
CA GLU A 180 16.25 -6.45 12.23
C GLU A 180 16.25 -7.03 13.65
N MET A 181 15.11 -7.55 14.11
CA MET A 181 14.95 -8.02 15.47
C MET A 181 15.08 -9.53 15.65
N PHE A 182 15.19 -10.29 14.56
CA PHE A 182 15.34 -11.73 14.66
C PHE A 182 16.64 -12.09 15.41
N GLY A 183 16.50 -12.90 16.45
CA GLY A 183 17.62 -13.30 17.27
C GLY A 183 18.11 -12.27 18.28
N TYR A 184 17.39 -11.17 18.49
CA TYR A 184 17.82 -10.10 19.38
C TYR A 184 18.02 -10.56 20.83
N SER A 185 17.16 -11.41 21.32
CA SER A 185 17.20 -11.85 22.72
C SER A 185 18.12 -13.07 22.97
N THR A 186 18.81 -13.51 21.96
CA THR A 186 19.82 -14.59 22.10
C THR A 186 21.26 -14.04 22.20
#